data_052677b88e642fe1319ff8d70cf87696
#
_entry.id   052677b88e642fe1319ff8d70cf87696
#
_cell.length_a   1.000
_cell.length_b   1.000
_cell.length_c   1.000
_cell.angle_alpha   90.00
_cell.angle_beta   90.00
_cell.angle_gamma   90.00
#
_symmetry.space_group_name_H-M   'P 1'
#
loop_
_entity.id
_entity.type
_entity.pdbx_description
1 polymer ?
#
loop_
_entity_poly.entity_id
_entity_poly.type
_entity_poly.pdbx_seq_one_letter_code
_entity_poly.pdbx_strand_id
1 'polypeptide(L)'
;MTSPLHRQLDNGNGHRLSSHWFHPAGEARGVVLIVPAMGVEQRFYAAFAQWLAERGFVTVTFDYVGMGLSRQGPLRDLQVDVISWGRHDCSAMLDAVTAAAGTLPVFWIGHSLGGQILPFVRGSERIQRAFTIATGSGYWRENTRSLRNRAWLLWYLIAPLVTPLAGYFPGQRLGMVGDLPRGVIEQWRRWCLHPEYAVGAEGEAVREAYSAVRTPITAISFTDDEMMSGRNTESLHGFYR
;
A
#
# COMPACT_ATOMS: atom_id res chain seq x y z
N MET A 1 16.29 -22.04 9.21
CA MET A 1 15.54 -20.80 8.93
C MET A 1 14.88 -20.37 10.22
N THR A 2 15.14 -19.16 10.70
CA THR A 2 14.47 -18.62 11.89
C THR A 2 13.05 -18.16 11.48
N SER A 3 12.05 -18.57 12.28
CA SER A 3 10.67 -18.07 12.07
C SER A 3 10.63 -16.55 12.21
N PRO A 4 9.81 -15.85 11.43
CA PRO A 4 9.69 -14.41 11.55
C PRO A 4 9.19 -14.03 12.95
N LEU A 5 9.72 -12.94 13.49
CA LEU A 5 9.27 -12.38 14.75
C LEU A 5 7.98 -11.57 14.52
N HIS A 6 6.89 -12.00 15.14
CA HIS A 6 5.64 -11.24 15.13
C HIS A 6 5.69 -10.09 16.13
N ARG A 7 5.31 -8.89 15.69
CA ARG A 7 5.19 -7.69 16.54
C ARG A 7 3.86 -7.01 16.32
N GLN A 8 3.32 -6.44 17.40
CA GLN A 8 2.20 -5.50 17.34
C GLN A 8 2.70 -4.09 17.63
N LEU A 9 2.17 -3.12 16.91
CA LEU A 9 2.55 -1.72 16.97
C LEU A 9 1.28 -0.85 17.01
N ASP A 10 1.25 0.14 17.90
CA ASP A 10 0.22 1.18 17.88
C ASP A 10 0.48 2.14 16.71
N ASN A 11 -0.55 2.47 15.93
CA ASN A 11 -0.42 3.38 14.79
C ASN A 11 -0.57 4.86 15.15
N GLY A 12 -0.70 5.18 16.45
CA GLY A 12 -0.91 6.54 16.93
C GLY A 12 -2.30 7.11 16.66
N ASN A 13 -3.24 6.29 16.18
CA ASN A 13 -4.62 6.67 15.89
C ASN A 13 -5.64 5.67 16.49
N GLY A 14 -5.27 5.05 17.60
CA GLY A 14 -6.14 4.13 18.36
C GLY A 14 -6.26 2.72 17.79
N HIS A 15 -5.41 2.34 16.84
CA HIS A 15 -5.41 1.01 16.24
C HIS A 15 -4.05 0.34 16.35
N ARG A 16 -4.05 -1.00 16.35
CA ARG A 16 -2.83 -1.81 16.37
C ARG A 16 -2.58 -2.43 15.01
N LEU A 17 -1.33 -2.37 14.59
CA LEU A 17 -0.81 -3.03 13.40
C LEU A 17 -0.12 -4.33 13.79
N SER A 18 -0.32 -5.36 12.97
CA SER A 18 0.42 -6.62 13.04
C SER A 18 1.52 -6.62 11.98
N SER A 19 2.73 -6.96 12.39
CA SER A 19 3.90 -7.01 11.50
C SER A 19 4.72 -8.27 11.74
N HIS A 20 5.38 -8.75 10.68
CA HIS A 20 6.36 -9.83 10.74
C HIS A 20 7.74 -9.31 10.37
N TRP A 21 8.73 -9.66 11.19
CA TRP A 21 10.11 -9.24 11.07
C TRP A 21 10.98 -10.43 10.74
N PHE A 22 11.59 -10.41 9.58
CA PHE A 22 12.51 -11.43 9.07
C PHE A 22 13.93 -10.93 9.26
N HIS A 23 14.72 -11.65 10.04
CA HIS A 23 16.09 -11.26 10.34
C HIS A 23 17.11 -12.09 9.56
N PRO A 24 18.20 -11.48 9.06
CA PRO A 24 19.32 -12.23 8.48
C PRO A 24 20.02 -13.06 9.56
N ALA A 25 20.74 -14.09 9.12
CA ALA A 25 21.54 -14.92 10.02
C ALA A 25 22.81 -14.22 10.57
N GLY A 26 23.28 -13.17 9.87
CA GLY A 26 24.45 -12.38 10.23
C GLY A 26 24.12 -10.90 10.40
N GLU A 27 25.14 -10.04 10.27
CA GLU A 27 24.97 -8.58 10.34
C GLU A 27 24.06 -8.07 9.22
N ALA A 28 23.16 -7.16 9.60
CA ALA A 28 22.23 -6.55 8.66
C ALA A 28 22.91 -5.48 7.81
N ARG A 29 22.59 -5.44 6.52
CA ARG A 29 23.06 -4.45 5.54
C ARG A 29 22.09 -3.26 5.43
N GLY A 30 20.90 -3.39 5.95
CA GLY A 30 19.82 -2.39 5.89
C GLY A 30 18.48 -3.00 6.33
N VAL A 31 17.48 -2.15 6.39
CA VAL A 31 16.10 -2.55 6.74
C VAL A 31 15.18 -2.27 5.56
N VAL A 32 14.35 -3.24 5.20
CA VAL A 32 13.38 -3.14 4.10
C VAL A 32 11.96 -3.19 4.68
N LEU A 33 11.16 -2.18 4.42
CA LEU A 33 9.73 -2.19 4.69
C LEU A 33 8.98 -2.56 3.40
N ILE A 34 8.28 -3.68 3.40
CA ILE A 34 7.39 -4.09 2.30
C ILE A 34 5.98 -3.57 2.62
N VAL A 35 5.47 -2.72 1.74
CA VAL A 35 4.18 -2.06 1.88
C VAL A 35 3.18 -2.68 0.92
N PRO A 36 2.07 -3.26 1.44
CA PRO A 36 1.22 -4.14 0.67
C PRO A 36 0.33 -3.42 -0.35
N ALA A 37 -0.12 -4.20 -1.33
CA ALA A 37 -1.16 -3.80 -2.26
C ALA A 37 -2.53 -3.72 -1.59
N MET A 38 -3.48 -3.05 -2.26
CA MET A 38 -4.88 -2.98 -1.83
C MET A 38 -5.47 -4.37 -1.64
N GLY A 39 -5.95 -4.65 -0.42
CA GLY A 39 -6.62 -5.91 -0.12
C GLY A 39 -5.72 -7.15 -0.07
N VAL A 40 -4.40 -6.99 -0.08
CA VAL A 40 -3.43 -8.09 0.01
C VAL A 40 -2.82 -8.15 1.39
N GLU A 41 -2.93 -9.31 2.04
CA GLU A 41 -2.39 -9.53 3.38
C GLU A 41 -0.87 -9.74 3.36
N GLN A 42 -0.20 -9.39 4.48
CA GLN A 42 1.26 -9.48 4.61
C GLN A 42 1.82 -10.88 4.36
N ARG A 43 1.03 -11.94 4.59
CA ARG A 43 1.47 -13.33 4.34
C ARG A 43 1.85 -13.59 2.87
N PHE A 44 1.25 -12.84 1.93
CA PHE A 44 1.60 -12.92 0.51
C PHE A 44 3.07 -12.61 0.25
N TYR A 45 3.63 -11.71 1.02
CA TYR A 45 5.01 -11.24 0.87
C TYR A 45 6.03 -12.06 1.66
N ALA A 46 5.61 -13.05 2.44
CA ALA A 46 6.49 -13.78 3.37
C ALA A 46 7.68 -14.45 2.69
N ALA A 47 7.46 -15.11 1.54
CA ALA A 47 8.54 -15.76 0.79
C ALA A 47 9.58 -14.76 0.27
N PHE A 48 9.13 -13.61 -0.23
CA PHE A 48 10.01 -12.55 -0.70
C PHE A 48 10.75 -11.87 0.46
N ALA A 49 10.08 -11.65 1.58
CA ALA A 49 10.69 -11.11 2.79
C ALA A 49 11.78 -12.04 3.33
N GLN A 50 11.51 -13.34 3.34
CA GLN A 50 12.51 -14.36 3.71
C GLN A 50 13.70 -14.35 2.76
N TRP A 51 13.46 -14.24 1.45
CA TRP A 51 14.50 -14.17 0.44
C TRP A 51 15.41 -12.94 0.62
N LEU A 52 14.84 -11.78 0.99
CA LEU A 52 15.62 -10.58 1.32
C LEU A 52 16.42 -10.76 2.61
N ALA A 53 15.85 -11.41 3.63
CA ALA A 53 16.54 -11.70 4.88
C ALA A 53 17.77 -12.59 4.66
N GLU A 54 17.67 -13.59 3.80
CA GLU A 54 18.80 -14.45 3.40
C GLU A 54 19.92 -13.67 2.69
N ARG A 55 19.61 -12.47 2.17
CA ARG A 55 20.56 -11.55 1.51
C ARG A 55 21.07 -10.43 2.42
N GLY A 56 20.81 -10.56 3.71
CA GLY A 56 21.37 -9.66 4.71
C GLY A 56 20.51 -8.42 5.01
N PHE A 57 19.21 -8.44 4.70
CA PHE A 57 18.32 -7.33 5.07
C PHE A 57 17.37 -7.75 6.18
N VAL A 58 17.21 -6.91 7.20
CA VAL A 58 16.02 -7.04 8.06
C VAL A 58 14.84 -6.64 7.22
N THR A 59 13.88 -7.55 7.02
CA THR A 59 12.71 -7.27 6.18
C THR A 59 11.45 -7.32 7.00
N VAL A 60 10.60 -6.32 6.82
CA VAL A 60 9.37 -6.14 7.61
C VAL A 60 8.16 -6.10 6.68
N THR A 61 7.17 -6.92 7.01
CA THR A 61 5.83 -6.90 6.39
C THR A 61 4.79 -6.53 7.43
N PHE A 62 3.66 -5.99 7.00
CA PHE A 62 2.55 -5.65 7.89
C PHE A 62 1.21 -5.69 7.17
N ASP A 63 0.13 -5.71 7.94
CA ASP A 63 -1.22 -5.51 7.43
C ASP A 63 -1.72 -4.10 7.81
N TYR A 64 -2.39 -3.42 6.89
CA TYR A 64 -3.10 -2.17 7.20
C TYR A 64 -4.22 -2.41 8.22
N VAL A 65 -4.61 -1.38 8.96
CA VAL A 65 -5.78 -1.43 9.84
C VAL A 65 -7.01 -1.93 9.09
N GLY A 66 -7.67 -2.93 9.69
CA GLY A 66 -8.82 -3.61 9.09
C GLY A 66 -8.49 -4.76 8.14
N MET A 67 -7.19 -5.00 7.87
CA MET A 67 -6.73 -6.08 7.00
C MET A 67 -6.04 -7.19 7.82
N GLY A 68 -6.08 -8.41 7.30
CA GLY A 68 -5.34 -9.56 7.82
C GLY A 68 -5.30 -9.64 9.36
N LEU A 69 -4.12 -9.71 9.93
CA LEU A 69 -3.89 -9.77 11.38
C LEU A 69 -4.04 -8.41 12.10
N SER A 70 -4.16 -7.30 11.37
CA SER A 70 -4.45 -5.97 11.92
C SER A 70 -5.95 -5.68 12.02
N ARG A 71 -6.81 -6.66 11.72
CA ARG A 71 -8.26 -6.51 11.84
C ARG A 71 -8.70 -6.71 13.29
N GLN A 72 -9.23 -5.64 13.90
CA GLN A 72 -9.67 -5.60 15.30
C GLN A 72 -11.19 -5.35 15.41
N GLY A 73 -11.97 -6.19 14.76
CA GLY A 73 -13.43 -6.10 14.82
C GLY A 73 -14.12 -6.01 13.47
N PRO A 74 -15.42 -5.68 13.46
CA PRO A 74 -16.19 -5.59 12.22
C PRO A 74 -15.76 -4.41 11.36
N LEU A 75 -15.53 -4.66 10.05
CA LEU A 75 -15.13 -3.59 9.11
C LEU A 75 -16.14 -2.47 8.96
N ARG A 76 -17.42 -2.74 9.23
CA ARG A 76 -18.50 -1.74 9.15
C ARG A 76 -18.35 -0.61 10.19
N ASP A 77 -17.66 -0.89 11.29
CA ASP A 77 -17.47 0.05 12.39
C ASP A 77 -16.17 0.85 12.25
N LEU A 78 -15.34 0.49 11.28
CA LEU A 78 -14.02 1.06 11.08
C LEU A 78 -14.08 2.31 10.19
N GLN A 79 -13.60 3.43 10.73
CA GLN A 79 -13.55 4.73 10.05
C GLN A 79 -12.12 5.04 9.60
N VAL A 80 -11.70 4.44 8.49
CA VAL A 80 -10.38 4.66 7.87
C VAL A 80 -10.52 4.77 6.36
N ASP A 81 -9.58 5.47 5.75
CA ASP A 81 -9.42 5.61 4.31
C ASP A 81 -7.96 5.37 3.88
N VAL A 82 -7.65 5.45 2.61
CA VAL A 82 -6.30 5.21 2.06
C VAL A 82 -5.30 6.24 2.59
N ILE A 83 -5.69 7.51 2.66
CA ILE A 83 -4.81 8.56 3.17
C ILE A 83 -4.49 8.33 4.64
N SER A 84 -5.47 7.90 5.45
CA SER A 84 -5.25 7.57 6.85
C SER A 84 -4.30 6.38 7.04
N TRP A 85 -4.36 5.36 6.15
CA TRP A 85 -3.38 4.29 6.14
C TRP A 85 -1.94 4.80 5.90
N GLY A 86 -1.77 5.77 4.99
CA GLY A 86 -0.46 6.40 4.77
C GLY A 86 0.01 7.19 5.99
N ARG A 87 -0.87 8.07 6.49
CA ARG A 87 -0.55 8.99 7.58
C ARG A 87 -0.30 8.30 8.92
N HIS A 88 -1.01 7.23 9.20
CA HIS A 88 -0.95 6.54 10.49
C HIS A 88 -0.21 5.20 10.37
N ASP A 89 -0.69 4.28 9.56
CA ASP A 89 -0.14 2.92 9.52
C ASP A 89 1.27 2.88 8.93
N CYS A 90 1.43 3.41 7.72
CA CYS A 90 2.75 3.43 7.07
C CYS A 90 3.74 4.30 7.82
N SER A 91 3.30 5.43 8.39
CA SER A 91 4.18 6.31 9.18
C SER A 91 4.66 5.62 10.46
N ALA A 92 3.76 4.94 11.18
CA ALA A 92 4.14 4.19 12.38
C ALA A 92 5.07 3.01 12.04
N MET A 93 4.81 2.32 10.94
CA MET A 93 5.71 1.26 10.47
C MET A 93 7.08 1.82 10.08
N LEU A 94 7.13 2.96 9.38
CA LEU A 94 8.38 3.62 9.02
C LEU A 94 9.15 4.07 10.28
N ASP A 95 8.48 4.61 11.29
CA ASP A 95 9.09 4.98 12.56
C ASP A 95 9.72 3.74 13.24
N ALA A 96 8.99 2.62 13.29
CA ALA A 96 9.47 1.38 13.90
C ALA A 96 10.69 0.78 13.17
N VAL A 97 10.66 0.74 11.82
CA VAL A 97 11.79 0.21 11.06
C VAL A 97 13.00 1.13 11.11
N THR A 98 12.79 2.46 11.15
CA THR A 98 13.88 3.43 11.29
C THR A 98 14.54 3.32 12.67
N ALA A 99 13.76 3.17 13.72
CA ALA A 99 14.29 2.94 15.07
C ALA A 99 15.09 1.63 15.16
N ALA A 100 14.64 0.58 14.50
CA ALA A 100 15.35 -0.70 14.45
C ALA A 100 16.60 -0.66 13.56
N ALA A 101 16.61 0.20 12.54
CA ALA A 101 17.74 0.37 11.62
C ALA A 101 18.94 1.05 12.29
N GLY A 102 18.70 1.96 13.24
CA GLY A 102 19.77 2.81 13.80
C GLY A 102 20.44 3.63 12.70
N THR A 103 21.70 3.30 12.36
CA THR A 103 22.48 3.96 11.30
C THR A 103 22.38 3.24 9.93
N LEU A 104 21.73 2.09 9.87
CA LEU A 104 21.57 1.35 8.62
C LEU A 104 20.56 2.01 7.69
N PRO A 105 20.74 1.85 6.37
CA PRO A 105 19.81 2.40 5.39
C PRO A 105 18.44 1.72 5.49
N VAL A 106 17.39 2.53 5.30
CA VAL A 106 16.00 2.07 5.22
C VAL A 106 15.53 2.14 3.78
N PHE A 107 14.93 1.05 3.32
CA PHE A 107 14.38 0.91 1.97
C PHE A 107 12.87 0.65 2.04
N TRP A 108 12.17 1.18 1.04
CA TRP A 108 10.74 0.97 0.85
C TRP A 108 10.51 0.12 -0.39
N ILE A 109 9.71 -0.94 -0.27
CA ILE A 109 9.20 -1.70 -1.40
C ILE A 109 7.68 -1.63 -1.37
N GLY A 110 7.10 -0.81 -2.23
CA GLY A 110 5.65 -0.63 -2.33
C GLY A 110 5.07 -1.43 -3.50
N HIS A 111 4.19 -2.37 -3.22
CA HIS A 111 3.45 -3.09 -4.25
C HIS A 111 2.12 -2.38 -4.51
N SER A 112 1.85 -2.02 -5.77
CA SER A 112 0.59 -1.39 -6.18
C SER A 112 0.24 -0.19 -5.28
N LEU A 113 -0.81 -0.27 -4.44
CA LEU A 113 -1.16 0.76 -3.47
C LEU A 113 0.03 1.17 -2.60
N GLY A 114 0.87 0.22 -2.19
CA GLY A 114 2.03 0.50 -1.36
C GLY A 114 3.04 1.47 -1.98
N GLY A 115 3.06 1.60 -3.31
CA GLY A 115 3.83 2.64 -4.00
C GLY A 115 3.05 3.96 -4.14
N GLN A 116 1.72 3.91 -4.24
CA GLN A 116 0.87 5.09 -4.37
C GLN A 116 0.76 5.89 -3.07
N ILE A 117 0.89 5.22 -1.92
CA ILE A 117 0.63 5.76 -0.58
C ILE A 117 1.82 6.55 -0.01
N LEU A 118 3.01 6.42 -0.60
CA LEU A 118 4.26 7.04 -0.14
C LEU A 118 4.15 8.56 0.15
N PRO A 119 3.45 9.38 -0.66
CA PRO A 119 3.30 10.81 -0.41
C PRO A 119 2.59 11.17 0.90
N PHE A 120 1.83 10.25 1.46
CA PHE A 120 1.08 10.47 2.70
C PHE A 120 1.86 10.07 3.95
N VAL A 121 3.08 9.52 3.78
CA VAL A 121 3.90 8.98 4.87
C VAL A 121 4.76 10.07 5.49
N ARG A 122 4.61 10.27 6.80
CA ARG A 122 5.48 11.19 7.56
C ARG A 122 6.88 10.60 7.67
N GLY A 123 7.89 11.44 7.47
CA GLY A 123 9.28 11.02 7.59
C GLY A 123 9.78 10.19 6.40
N SER A 124 9.12 10.27 5.24
CA SER A 124 9.53 9.57 4.03
C SER A 124 10.94 9.94 3.54
N GLU A 125 11.46 11.10 3.95
CA GLU A 125 12.85 11.53 3.71
C GLU A 125 13.91 10.63 4.37
N ARG A 126 13.52 9.81 5.34
CA ARG A 126 14.39 8.80 5.99
C ARG A 126 14.59 7.55 5.12
N ILE A 127 13.78 7.40 4.08
CA ILE A 127 13.88 6.30 3.13
C ILE A 127 14.99 6.62 2.14
N GLN A 128 16.05 5.80 2.13
CA GLN A 128 17.18 5.99 1.24
C GLN A 128 16.80 5.77 -0.23
N ARG A 129 15.94 4.80 -0.52
CA ARG A 129 15.39 4.52 -1.85
C ARG A 129 14.07 3.78 -1.74
N ALA A 130 13.14 4.13 -2.60
CA ALA A 130 11.88 3.43 -2.78
C ALA A 130 11.87 2.64 -4.10
N PHE A 131 11.32 1.44 -4.05
CA PHE A 131 10.98 0.63 -5.21
C PHE A 131 9.47 0.50 -5.26
N THR A 132 8.86 0.89 -6.38
CA THR A 132 7.44 0.73 -6.60
C THR A 132 7.22 -0.37 -7.63
N ILE A 133 6.49 -1.42 -7.26
CA ILE A 133 6.30 -2.62 -8.06
C ILE A 133 4.84 -2.71 -8.49
N ALA A 134 4.58 -2.85 -9.79
CA ALA A 134 3.24 -2.87 -10.37
C ALA A 134 2.37 -1.71 -9.82
N THR A 135 2.98 -0.53 -9.70
CA THR A 135 2.38 0.67 -9.13
C THR A 135 2.08 1.68 -10.24
N GLY A 136 0.86 2.15 -10.29
CA GLY A 136 0.44 3.13 -11.28
C GLY A 136 -0.81 3.88 -10.83
N SER A 137 -1.28 4.83 -11.62
CA SER A 137 -2.60 5.40 -11.41
C SER A 137 -3.65 4.30 -11.53
N GLY A 138 -4.64 4.28 -10.65
CA GLY A 138 -5.76 3.36 -10.78
C GLY A 138 -6.83 3.88 -11.73
N TYR A 139 -6.57 4.94 -12.50
CA TYR A 139 -7.56 5.51 -13.39
C TYR A 139 -8.05 4.48 -14.41
N TRP A 140 -9.33 4.11 -14.30
CA TRP A 140 -9.88 2.93 -14.96
C TRP A 140 -9.75 2.91 -16.49
N ARG A 141 -9.69 4.10 -17.13
CA ARG A 141 -9.54 4.19 -18.60
C ARG A 141 -8.13 3.93 -19.09
N GLU A 142 -7.12 4.01 -18.22
CA GLU A 142 -5.72 3.70 -18.52
C GLU A 142 -5.39 2.23 -18.30
N ASN A 143 -6.24 1.48 -17.59
CA ASN A 143 -6.07 0.06 -17.36
C ASN A 143 -6.03 -0.74 -18.67
N THR A 144 -5.50 -1.94 -18.62
CA THR A 144 -5.53 -2.89 -19.73
C THR A 144 -6.96 -3.11 -20.24
N ARG A 145 -7.10 -3.51 -21.49
CA ARG A 145 -8.43 -3.71 -22.10
C ARG A 145 -9.27 -4.74 -21.35
N SER A 146 -8.64 -5.80 -20.83
CA SER A 146 -9.30 -6.87 -20.08
C SER A 146 -9.91 -6.34 -18.78
N LEU A 147 -9.18 -5.48 -18.06
CA LEU A 147 -9.63 -4.94 -16.78
C LEU A 147 -10.61 -3.78 -16.96
N ARG A 148 -10.46 -2.95 -17.99
CA ARG A 148 -11.25 -1.72 -18.18
C ARG A 148 -12.77 -1.98 -18.17
N ASN A 149 -13.23 -3.02 -18.84
CA ASN A 149 -14.66 -3.33 -18.89
C ASN A 149 -15.19 -3.84 -17.54
N ARG A 150 -14.37 -4.62 -16.81
CA ARG A 150 -14.70 -5.08 -15.45
C ARG A 150 -14.64 -3.96 -14.44
N ALA A 151 -13.68 -3.04 -14.58
CA ALA A 151 -13.53 -1.87 -13.74
C ALA A 151 -14.75 -0.93 -13.82
N TRP A 152 -15.34 -0.75 -15.02
CA TRP A 152 -16.58 0.01 -15.17
C TRP A 152 -17.70 -0.58 -14.28
N LEU A 153 -17.93 -1.89 -14.37
CA LEU A 153 -18.94 -2.58 -13.58
C LEU A 153 -18.68 -2.43 -12.07
N LEU A 154 -17.41 -2.59 -11.65
CA LEU A 154 -17.02 -2.42 -10.27
C LEU A 154 -17.31 -1.01 -9.77
N TRP A 155 -16.86 0.02 -10.50
CA TRP A 155 -16.90 1.39 -10.01
C TRP A 155 -18.26 2.06 -10.11
N TYR A 156 -19.07 1.71 -11.09
CA TYR A 156 -20.38 2.36 -11.30
C TYR A 156 -21.57 1.57 -10.77
N LEU A 157 -21.41 0.27 -10.52
CA LEU A 157 -22.53 -0.56 -10.07
C LEU A 157 -22.22 -1.31 -8.76
N ILE A 158 -21.18 -2.18 -8.75
CA ILE A 158 -20.94 -3.08 -7.61
C ILE A 158 -20.58 -2.30 -6.35
N ALA A 159 -19.52 -1.50 -6.38
CA ALA A 159 -19.03 -0.80 -5.20
C ALA A 159 -20.08 0.16 -4.60
N PRO A 160 -20.78 1.02 -5.39
CA PRO A 160 -21.76 1.94 -4.82
C PRO A 160 -23.05 1.26 -4.28
N LEU A 161 -23.39 0.07 -4.74
CA LEU A 161 -24.56 -0.66 -4.25
C LEU A 161 -24.23 -1.55 -3.06
N VAL A 162 -23.15 -2.33 -3.16
CA VAL A 162 -22.84 -3.37 -2.16
C VAL A 162 -22.24 -2.76 -0.88
N THR A 163 -21.38 -1.73 -1.02
CA THR A 163 -20.69 -1.15 0.12
C THR A 163 -21.64 -0.52 1.16
N PRO A 164 -22.63 0.31 0.80
CA PRO A 164 -23.58 0.85 1.76
C PRO A 164 -24.45 -0.21 2.42
N LEU A 165 -24.87 -1.25 1.67
CA LEU A 165 -25.70 -2.33 2.19
C LEU A 165 -24.96 -3.21 3.21
N ALA A 166 -23.69 -3.52 2.98
CA ALA A 166 -22.87 -4.34 3.86
C ALA A 166 -22.18 -3.53 4.98
N GLY A 167 -22.05 -2.20 4.80
CA GLY A 167 -21.26 -1.32 5.66
C GLY A 167 -19.75 -1.37 5.39
N TYR A 168 -19.31 -2.22 4.46
CA TYR A 168 -17.93 -2.39 3.98
C TYR A 168 -17.97 -3.02 2.58
N PHE A 169 -16.83 -3.07 1.90
CA PHE A 169 -16.77 -3.77 0.60
C PHE A 169 -16.37 -5.25 0.80
N PRO A 170 -17.30 -6.20 0.56
CA PRO A 170 -17.06 -7.65 0.78
C PRO A 170 -16.34 -8.28 -0.41
N GLY A 171 -15.11 -7.82 -0.72
CA GLY A 171 -14.36 -8.20 -1.90
C GLY A 171 -14.04 -9.70 -1.97
N GLN A 172 -13.78 -10.34 -0.82
CA GLN A 172 -13.53 -11.79 -0.78
C GLN A 172 -14.74 -12.59 -1.28
N ARG A 173 -15.96 -12.22 -0.84
CA ARG A 173 -17.19 -12.89 -1.30
C ARG A 173 -17.48 -12.67 -2.79
N LEU A 174 -16.98 -11.57 -3.34
CA LEU A 174 -17.15 -11.23 -4.75
C LEU A 174 -16.04 -11.80 -5.64
N GLY A 175 -15.07 -12.53 -5.07
CA GLY A 175 -13.92 -13.06 -5.81
C GLY A 175 -13.02 -11.97 -6.39
N MET A 176 -12.97 -10.82 -5.71
CA MET A 176 -12.17 -9.64 -6.08
C MET A 176 -11.00 -9.44 -5.10
N VAL A 177 -10.56 -8.21 -4.91
CA VAL A 177 -9.63 -7.84 -3.82
C VAL A 177 -10.20 -8.24 -2.46
N GLY A 178 -9.38 -8.30 -1.42
CA GLY A 178 -9.82 -8.60 -0.06
C GLY A 178 -10.98 -7.69 0.42
N ASP A 179 -11.59 -8.04 1.55
CA ASP A 179 -12.59 -7.19 2.18
C ASP A 179 -11.97 -5.82 2.55
N LEU A 180 -12.65 -4.73 2.24
CA LEU A 180 -12.12 -3.38 2.48
C LEU A 180 -13.05 -2.54 3.37
N PRO A 181 -12.50 -1.73 4.29
CA PRO A 181 -13.29 -0.72 5.00
C PRO A 181 -14.02 0.21 4.02
N ARG A 182 -15.19 0.70 4.45
CA ARG A 182 -16.05 1.55 3.62
C ARG A 182 -15.29 2.78 3.08
N GLY A 183 -14.62 3.53 3.96
CA GLY A 183 -13.90 4.74 3.54
C GLY A 183 -12.77 4.46 2.55
N VAL A 184 -12.11 3.30 2.68
CA VAL A 184 -11.04 2.87 1.76
C VAL A 184 -11.58 2.66 0.33
N ILE A 185 -12.63 1.85 0.17
CA ILE A 185 -13.18 1.59 -1.18
C ILE A 185 -13.83 2.83 -1.78
N GLU A 186 -14.50 3.66 -0.99
CA GLU A 186 -15.11 4.90 -1.46
C GLU A 186 -14.06 5.92 -1.91
N GLN A 187 -12.95 6.08 -1.18
CA GLN A 187 -11.85 6.94 -1.57
C GLN A 187 -11.12 6.40 -2.80
N TRP A 188 -10.80 5.12 -2.81
CA TRP A 188 -10.16 4.48 -3.96
C TRP A 188 -11.02 4.57 -5.22
N ARG A 189 -12.33 4.40 -5.10
CA ARG A 189 -13.28 4.62 -6.20
C ARG A 189 -13.20 6.04 -6.75
N ARG A 190 -13.20 7.07 -5.90
CA ARG A 190 -13.06 8.47 -6.36
C ARG A 190 -11.78 8.66 -7.16
N TRP A 191 -10.67 8.10 -6.68
CA TRP A 191 -9.39 8.16 -7.36
C TRP A 191 -9.42 7.45 -8.71
N CYS A 192 -9.93 6.23 -8.77
CA CYS A 192 -10.01 5.44 -9.99
C CYS A 192 -10.93 6.05 -11.07
N LEU A 193 -11.87 6.89 -10.68
CA LEU A 193 -12.77 7.60 -11.60
C LEU A 193 -12.21 8.94 -12.10
N HIS A 194 -11.18 9.49 -11.45
CA HIS A 194 -10.60 10.78 -11.82
C HIS A 194 -9.39 10.60 -12.76
N PRO A 195 -9.28 11.37 -13.87
CA PRO A 195 -8.16 11.27 -14.82
C PRO A 195 -6.78 11.47 -14.19
N GLU A 196 -6.66 12.38 -13.23
CA GLU A 196 -5.43 12.62 -12.46
C GLU A 196 -5.38 11.80 -11.16
N TYR A 197 -6.13 10.71 -11.08
CA TYR A 197 -6.14 9.78 -9.96
C TYR A 197 -6.30 10.48 -8.60
N ALA A 198 -5.50 10.10 -7.58
CA ALA A 198 -5.55 10.69 -6.23
C ALA A 198 -5.31 12.21 -6.24
N VAL A 199 -4.39 12.68 -7.07
CA VAL A 199 -3.99 14.09 -7.16
C VAL A 199 -5.15 14.99 -7.58
N GLY A 200 -5.90 14.58 -8.58
CA GLY A 200 -7.06 15.34 -9.04
C GLY A 200 -8.32 15.13 -8.18
N ALA A 201 -8.48 13.91 -7.62
CA ALA A 201 -9.65 13.58 -6.81
C ALA A 201 -9.65 14.25 -5.42
N GLU A 202 -8.48 14.46 -4.83
CA GLU A 202 -8.31 15.04 -3.48
C GLU A 202 -7.78 16.49 -3.51
N GLY A 203 -7.36 16.97 -4.69
CA GLY A 203 -7.00 18.38 -4.91
C GLY A 203 -5.55 18.75 -4.56
N GLU A 204 -5.32 20.06 -4.41
CA GLU A 204 -3.99 20.66 -4.38
C GLU A 204 -3.09 20.13 -3.25
N ALA A 205 -3.63 19.92 -2.06
CA ALA A 205 -2.85 19.39 -0.93
C ALA A 205 -2.23 18.01 -1.23
N VAL A 206 -2.91 17.18 -2.02
CA VAL A 206 -2.38 15.88 -2.44
C VAL A 206 -1.37 16.05 -3.57
N ARG A 207 -1.57 17.00 -4.47
CA ARG A 207 -0.59 17.36 -5.51
C ARG A 207 0.72 17.82 -4.88
N GLU A 208 0.64 18.69 -3.89
CA GLU A 208 1.80 19.15 -3.12
C GLU A 208 2.50 17.99 -2.41
N ALA A 209 1.76 17.07 -1.79
CA ALA A 209 2.31 15.89 -1.13
C ALA A 209 3.12 15.01 -2.10
N TYR A 210 2.60 14.75 -3.32
CA TYR A 210 3.33 14.01 -4.34
C TYR A 210 4.61 14.75 -4.78
N SER A 211 4.49 16.04 -5.06
CA SER A 211 5.64 16.85 -5.49
C SER A 211 6.67 17.12 -4.40
N ALA A 212 6.32 16.93 -3.13
CA ALA A 212 7.21 17.08 -1.99
C ALA A 212 8.11 15.87 -1.73
N VAL A 213 7.78 14.70 -2.29
CA VAL A 213 8.60 13.48 -2.12
C VAL A 213 9.98 13.69 -2.73
N ARG A 214 11.03 13.47 -1.95
CA ARG A 214 12.43 13.58 -2.38
C ARG A 214 13.15 12.25 -2.41
N THR A 215 12.53 11.20 -1.88
CA THR A 215 13.06 9.83 -1.91
C THR A 215 13.27 9.41 -3.36
N PRO A 216 14.47 8.94 -3.74
CA PRO A 216 14.70 8.38 -5.07
C PRO A 216 13.80 7.15 -5.30
N ILE A 217 13.00 7.19 -6.37
CA ILE A 217 12.05 6.12 -6.70
C ILE A 217 12.55 5.37 -7.94
N THR A 218 12.54 4.04 -7.85
CA THR A 218 12.69 3.14 -9.00
C THR A 218 11.37 2.42 -9.23
N ALA A 219 10.68 2.75 -10.32
CA ALA A 219 9.42 2.12 -10.70
C ALA A 219 9.67 0.88 -11.56
N ILE A 220 9.02 -0.24 -11.20
CA ILE A 220 9.09 -1.51 -11.91
C ILE A 220 7.69 -1.85 -12.39
N SER A 221 7.52 -1.92 -13.71
CA SER A 221 6.30 -2.38 -14.38
C SER A 221 6.59 -3.65 -15.18
N PHE A 222 5.55 -4.40 -15.52
CA PHE A 222 5.68 -5.66 -16.24
C PHE A 222 4.91 -5.55 -17.57
N THR A 223 5.49 -6.08 -18.63
CA THR A 223 4.89 -6.03 -19.97
C THR A 223 3.69 -6.96 -20.13
N ASP A 224 3.60 -7.95 -19.26
CA ASP A 224 2.53 -8.96 -19.17
C ASP A 224 1.57 -8.73 -18.01
N ASP A 225 1.61 -7.55 -17.37
CA ASP A 225 0.66 -7.20 -16.32
C ASP A 225 -0.77 -7.10 -16.89
N GLU A 226 -1.66 -7.95 -16.40
CA GLU A 226 -3.06 -8.01 -16.86
C GLU A 226 -3.91 -6.85 -16.32
N MET A 227 -3.44 -6.12 -15.31
CA MET A 227 -4.18 -5.06 -14.63
C MET A 227 -3.65 -3.67 -14.98
N MET A 228 -2.36 -3.45 -14.75
CA MET A 228 -1.70 -2.16 -14.90
C MET A 228 -0.99 -2.06 -16.25
N SER A 229 -1.31 -1.04 -17.02
CA SER A 229 -0.53 -0.70 -18.23
C SER A 229 0.70 0.13 -17.85
N GLY A 230 1.71 0.19 -18.75
CA GLY A 230 2.84 1.11 -18.58
C GLY A 230 2.38 2.56 -18.42
N ARG A 231 1.28 2.95 -19.10
CA ARG A 231 0.67 4.28 -18.98
C ARG A 231 0.18 4.58 -17.56
N ASN A 232 -0.41 3.62 -16.86
CA ASN A 232 -0.78 3.81 -15.45
C ASN A 232 0.44 4.15 -14.59
N THR A 233 1.56 3.45 -14.83
CA THR A 233 2.82 3.69 -14.12
C THR A 233 3.36 5.09 -14.43
N GLU A 234 3.43 5.48 -15.70
CA GLU A 234 3.91 6.81 -16.14
C GLU A 234 3.02 7.93 -15.58
N SER A 235 1.69 7.78 -15.67
CA SER A 235 0.73 8.77 -15.18
C SER A 235 0.89 9.05 -13.68
N LEU A 236 1.08 8.03 -12.86
CA LEU A 236 1.29 8.21 -11.42
C LEU A 236 2.65 8.84 -11.12
N HIS A 237 3.71 8.27 -11.71
CA HIS A 237 5.08 8.71 -11.40
C HIS A 237 5.39 10.10 -11.96
N GLY A 238 4.63 10.58 -12.93
CA GLY A 238 4.71 11.96 -13.42
C GLY A 238 4.33 13.04 -12.40
N PHE A 239 3.68 12.68 -11.29
CA PHE A 239 3.38 13.61 -10.20
C PHE A 239 4.55 13.79 -9.21
N TYR A 240 5.50 12.86 -9.17
CA TYR A 240 6.74 13.01 -8.42
C TYR A 240 7.71 13.90 -9.20
N ARG A 241 8.50 14.69 -8.48
CA ARG A 241 9.51 15.60 -9.07
C ARG A 241 10.93 15.06 -8.92
#